data_4fe82a6e0a4ae60bd66e9bee4d8ca2fe
#
_entry.id   4fe82a6e0a4ae60bd66e9bee4d8ca2fe
#
_cell.length_a   1.000
_cell.length_b   1.000
_cell.length_c   1.000
_cell.angle_alpha   90.00
_cell.angle_beta   90.00
_cell.angle_gamma   90.00
#
_symmetry.space_group_name_H-M   'P 1'
#
loop_
_entity.id
_entity.type
_entity.pdbx_description
1 polymer ?
#
loop_
_entity_poly.entity_id
_entity_poly.type
_entity_poly.pdbx_seq_one_letter_code
_entity_poly.pdbx_strand_id
1 'polypeptide(L)'
;MNPWLYAIGDRSYEFVLKMNDFINKLRLRLGFHYWPLSRYLRERVKRAVMHVNDFEKHMSKFCKVKGFDGVICGHIHTPEIKDINGVMYMNDGDWVENCTALVENHDGSFEILNYSNHHENSLSHRRMEATN
;
A
#
# COMPACT_ATOMS: atom_id res chain seq x y z
N MET A 1 -17.52 -8.57 -0.89
CA MET A 1 -16.70 -7.79 -1.85
C MET A 1 -17.45 -6.51 -2.14
N ASN A 2 -16.82 -5.37 -2.00
CA ASN A 2 -17.51 -4.07 -1.95
C ASN A 2 -17.70 -3.52 -3.37
N PRO A 3 -18.93 -3.37 -3.91
CA PRO A 3 -19.17 -2.96 -5.30
C PRO A 3 -18.64 -1.55 -5.61
N TRP A 4 -18.41 -0.76 -4.57
CA TRP A 4 -17.88 0.61 -4.67
C TRP A 4 -16.42 0.65 -5.14
N LEU A 5 -15.61 -0.30 -4.71
CA LEU A 5 -14.20 -0.43 -5.13
C LEU A 5 -14.08 -0.77 -6.63
N TYR A 6 -14.99 -1.58 -7.17
CA TYR A 6 -15.03 -1.86 -8.60
C TYR A 6 -15.40 -0.62 -9.42
N ALA A 7 -16.39 0.16 -8.96
CA ALA A 7 -16.81 1.37 -9.66
C ALA A 7 -15.73 2.45 -9.67
N ILE A 8 -14.92 2.55 -8.62
CA ILE A 8 -13.77 3.47 -8.57
C ILE A 8 -12.65 2.96 -9.50
N GLY A 9 -12.37 1.66 -9.48
CA GLY A 9 -11.38 1.04 -10.36
C GLY A 9 -11.69 1.25 -11.84
N ASP A 10 -12.93 1.00 -12.24
CA ASP A 10 -13.39 1.19 -13.62
C ASP A 10 -13.32 2.65 -14.06
N ARG A 11 -13.80 3.59 -13.24
CA ARG A 11 -13.72 5.02 -13.55
C ARG A 11 -12.28 5.54 -13.63
N SER A 12 -11.43 5.08 -12.75
CA SER A 12 -10.00 5.45 -12.77
C SER A 12 -9.32 4.90 -14.02
N TYR A 13 -9.64 3.67 -14.40
CA TYR A 13 -9.12 3.06 -15.61
C TYR A 13 -9.58 3.79 -16.89
N GLU A 14 -10.88 4.09 -17.00
CA GLU A 14 -11.41 4.88 -18.12
C GLU A 14 -10.78 6.29 -18.18
N PHE A 15 -10.57 6.93 -17.03
CA PHE A 15 -9.90 8.24 -16.98
C PHE A 15 -8.47 8.15 -17.51
N VAL A 16 -7.70 7.14 -17.09
CA VAL A 16 -6.33 6.92 -17.60
C VAL A 16 -6.32 6.67 -19.09
N LEU A 17 -7.28 5.90 -19.64
CA LEU A 17 -7.39 5.67 -21.08
C LEU A 17 -7.71 6.96 -21.85
N LYS A 18 -8.68 7.74 -21.38
CA LYS A 18 -9.05 9.02 -22.01
C LYS A 18 -7.91 10.03 -21.96
N MET A 19 -7.19 10.08 -20.84
CA MET A 19 -6.01 10.92 -20.68
C MET A 19 -4.87 10.47 -21.61
N ASN A 20 -4.64 9.17 -21.74
CA ASN A 20 -3.66 8.61 -22.68
C ASN A 20 -3.98 9.00 -24.13
N ASP A 21 -5.25 8.92 -24.52
CA ASP A 21 -5.73 9.31 -25.86
C ASP A 21 -5.56 10.81 -26.10
N PHE A 22 -5.93 11.64 -25.15
CA PHE A 22 -5.77 13.09 -25.22
C PHE A 22 -4.30 13.50 -25.36
N ILE A 23 -3.44 12.97 -24.48
CA ILE A 23 -1.99 13.24 -24.51
C ILE A 23 -1.39 12.83 -25.85
N ASN A 24 -1.74 11.64 -26.36
CA ASN A 24 -1.21 11.17 -27.63
C ASN A 24 -1.73 11.97 -28.85
N LYS A 25 -2.97 12.40 -28.84
CA LYS A 25 -3.50 13.31 -29.88
C LYS A 25 -2.74 14.65 -29.88
N LEU A 26 -2.45 15.20 -28.71
CA LEU A 26 -1.67 16.44 -28.59
C LEU A 26 -0.23 16.23 -29.05
N ARG A 27 0.42 15.13 -28.64
CA ARG A 27 1.78 14.78 -29.05
C ARG A 27 1.91 14.62 -30.56
N LEU A 28 0.99 13.89 -31.18
CA LEU A 28 0.96 13.70 -32.64
C LEU A 28 0.79 15.04 -33.41
N ARG A 29 -0.04 15.94 -32.88
CA ARG A 29 -0.19 17.30 -33.46
C ARG A 29 1.09 18.13 -33.37
N LEU A 30 1.89 17.90 -32.32
CA LEU A 30 3.17 18.57 -32.10
C LEU A 30 4.36 17.86 -32.79
N GLY A 31 4.10 16.82 -33.59
CA GLY A 31 5.13 16.07 -34.32
C GLY A 31 5.89 15.03 -33.48
N PHE A 32 5.42 14.73 -32.26
CA PHE A 32 6.02 13.70 -31.42
C PHE A 32 5.41 12.32 -31.69
N HIS A 33 6.21 11.27 -31.49
CA HIS A 33 5.75 9.88 -31.62
C HIS A 33 4.71 9.50 -30.54
N TYR A 34 3.87 8.52 -30.86
CA TYR A 34 2.91 7.93 -29.93
C TYR A 34 3.62 7.37 -28.67
N TRP A 35 3.09 7.70 -27.48
CA TRP A 35 3.62 7.21 -26.21
C TRP A 35 2.53 6.49 -25.39
N PRO A 36 2.66 5.17 -25.16
CA PRO A 36 1.66 4.38 -24.44
C PRO A 36 1.79 4.58 -22.91
N LEU A 37 1.24 5.68 -22.40
CA LEU A 37 1.25 6.02 -20.97
C LEU A 37 0.67 4.90 -20.09
N SER A 38 -0.44 4.32 -20.53
CA SER A 38 -1.10 3.21 -19.82
C SER A 38 -0.21 1.98 -19.68
N ARG A 39 0.58 1.66 -20.73
CA ARG A 39 1.56 0.56 -20.68
C ARG A 39 2.72 0.88 -19.73
N TYR A 40 3.23 2.10 -19.78
CA TYR A 40 4.30 2.56 -18.89
C TYR A 40 3.88 2.49 -17.42
N LEU A 41 2.69 2.99 -17.09
CA LEU A 41 2.14 2.93 -15.72
C LEU A 41 1.99 1.48 -15.25
N ARG A 42 1.42 0.62 -16.07
CA ARG A 42 1.24 -0.81 -15.75
C ARG A 42 2.57 -1.51 -15.46
N GLU A 43 3.58 -1.25 -16.27
CA GLU A 43 4.91 -1.84 -16.06
C GLU A 43 5.61 -1.30 -14.81
N ARG A 44 5.36 -0.02 -14.45
CA ARG A 44 5.87 0.56 -13.20
C ARG A 44 5.21 -0.07 -11.98
N VAL A 45 3.88 -0.16 -11.97
CA VAL A 45 3.14 -0.82 -10.87
C VAL A 45 3.55 -2.29 -10.74
N LYS A 46 3.62 -3.03 -11.85
CA LYS A 46 4.06 -4.43 -11.84
C LYS A 46 5.46 -4.59 -11.22
N ARG A 47 6.42 -3.74 -11.60
CA ARG A 47 7.78 -3.78 -11.04
C ARG A 47 7.79 -3.48 -9.54
N ALA A 48 7.03 -2.49 -9.08
CA ALA A 48 6.93 -2.16 -7.67
C ALA A 48 6.38 -3.34 -6.85
N VAL A 49 5.27 -3.95 -7.29
CA VAL A 49 4.68 -5.12 -6.63
C VAL A 49 5.65 -6.31 -6.61
N MET A 50 6.36 -6.57 -7.70
CA MET A 50 7.36 -7.64 -7.74
C MET A 50 8.51 -7.39 -6.77
N HIS A 51 8.98 -6.15 -6.68
CA HIS A 51 10.07 -5.78 -5.77
C HIS A 51 9.68 -5.98 -4.29
N VAL A 52 8.47 -5.59 -3.91
CA VAL A 52 7.94 -5.84 -2.56
C VAL A 52 7.89 -7.33 -2.26
N ASN A 53 7.26 -8.12 -3.14
CA ASN A 53 7.13 -9.57 -2.95
C ASN A 53 8.50 -10.29 -2.87
N ASP A 54 9.47 -9.84 -3.65
CA ASP A 54 10.82 -10.44 -3.64
C ASP A 54 11.55 -10.12 -2.34
N PHE A 55 11.44 -8.88 -1.83
CA PHE A 55 12.02 -8.48 -0.56
C PHE A 55 11.47 -9.33 0.60
N GLU A 56 10.15 -9.43 0.69
CA GLU A 56 9.47 -10.19 1.75
C GLU A 56 9.90 -11.67 1.77
N LYS A 57 9.94 -12.29 0.58
CA LYS A 57 10.40 -13.68 0.43
C LYS A 57 11.86 -13.85 0.84
N HIS A 58 12.72 -12.90 0.47
CA HIS A 58 14.14 -12.96 0.84
C HIS A 58 14.33 -12.82 2.34
N MET A 59 13.62 -11.88 2.98
CA MET A 59 13.69 -11.68 4.43
C MET A 59 13.17 -12.90 5.19
N SER A 60 12.03 -13.46 4.78
CA SER A 60 11.49 -14.67 5.41
C SER A 60 12.40 -15.88 5.22
N LYS A 61 13.00 -16.05 4.04
CA LYS A 61 13.99 -17.10 3.80
C LYS A 61 15.23 -16.94 4.67
N PHE A 62 15.74 -15.72 4.80
CA PHE A 62 16.88 -15.41 5.67
C PHE A 62 16.57 -15.78 7.13
N CYS A 63 15.42 -15.38 7.65
CA CYS A 63 14.97 -15.71 9.01
C CYS A 63 14.88 -17.23 9.23
N LYS A 64 14.28 -17.94 8.28
CA LYS A 64 14.16 -19.39 8.34
C LYS A 64 15.52 -20.10 8.41
N VAL A 65 16.48 -19.63 7.61
CA VAL A 65 17.86 -20.19 7.63
C VAL A 65 18.57 -19.90 8.94
N LYS A 66 18.26 -18.76 9.59
CA LYS A 66 18.83 -18.39 10.89
C LYS A 66 18.08 -18.98 12.10
N GLY A 67 16.95 -19.65 11.88
CA GLY A 67 16.13 -20.23 12.95
C GLY A 67 15.31 -19.21 13.72
N PHE A 68 14.96 -18.08 13.11
CA PHE A 68 14.06 -17.08 13.69
C PHE A 68 12.61 -17.35 13.29
N ASP A 69 11.68 -17.10 14.22
CA ASP A 69 10.24 -17.30 14.02
C ASP A 69 9.58 -16.14 13.29
N GLY A 70 10.22 -14.96 13.29
CA GLY A 70 9.68 -13.78 12.64
C GLY A 70 10.73 -12.71 12.35
N VAL A 71 10.30 -11.69 11.59
CA VAL A 71 11.12 -10.53 11.24
C VAL A 71 10.27 -9.27 11.21
N ILE A 72 10.80 -8.19 11.78
CA ILE A 72 10.26 -6.84 11.69
C ILE A 72 11.11 -6.07 10.70
N CYS A 73 10.47 -5.49 9.69
CA CYS A 73 11.10 -4.71 8.62
C CYS A 73 10.44 -3.33 8.51
N GLY A 74 11.20 -2.34 8.07
CA GLY A 74 10.74 -1.08 7.51
C GLY A 74 11.04 -1.01 6.02
N HIS A 75 11.24 0.20 5.50
CA HIS A 75 11.71 0.52 4.14
C HIS A 75 10.70 0.37 2.99
N ILE A 76 9.77 -0.57 3.04
CA ILE A 76 8.77 -0.76 1.98
C ILE A 76 7.57 0.17 2.14
N HIS A 77 7.39 0.77 3.32
CA HIS A 77 6.29 1.68 3.63
C HIS A 77 4.88 1.05 3.44
N THR A 78 4.80 -0.27 3.53
CA THR A 78 3.54 -1.01 3.41
C THR A 78 3.30 -1.75 4.72
N PRO A 79 2.46 -1.21 5.62
CA PRO A 79 2.20 -1.81 6.93
C PRO A 79 1.48 -3.15 6.75
N GLU A 80 2.07 -4.22 7.24
CA GLU A 80 1.51 -5.57 7.10
C GLU A 80 2.05 -6.54 8.15
N ILE A 81 1.19 -7.46 8.60
CA ILE A 81 1.55 -8.63 9.40
C ILE A 81 1.03 -9.86 8.67
N LYS A 82 1.91 -10.77 8.30
CA LYS A 82 1.53 -12.02 7.61
C LYS A 82 2.51 -13.16 7.83
N ASP A 83 2.02 -14.38 7.72
CA ASP A 83 2.87 -15.57 7.65
C ASP A 83 3.39 -15.79 6.23
N ILE A 84 4.70 -15.99 6.11
CA ILE A 84 5.34 -16.36 4.86
C ILE A 84 6.16 -17.64 5.08
N ASN A 85 5.59 -18.77 4.72
CA ASN A 85 6.22 -20.09 4.85
C ASN A 85 6.64 -20.46 6.29
N GLY A 86 5.82 -20.09 7.27
CA GLY A 86 6.07 -20.35 8.69
C GLY A 86 7.00 -19.34 9.36
N VAL A 87 7.21 -18.18 8.76
CA VAL A 87 7.91 -17.04 9.35
C VAL A 87 6.96 -15.85 9.42
N MET A 88 6.78 -15.27 10.60
CA MET A 88 5.97 -14.07 10.80
C MET A 88 6.72 -12.85 10.20
N TYR A 89 6.27 -12.38 9.04
CA TYR A 89 6.77 -11.14 8.45
C TYR A 89 5.93 -9.98 8.94
N MET A 90 6.58 -8.92 9.40
CA MET A 90 5.95 -7.70 9.90
C MET A 90 6.63 -6.48 9.30
N ASN A 91 5.84 -5.51 8.84
CA ASN A 91 6.32 -4.21 8.39
C ASN A 91 5.55 -3.13 9.12
N ASP A 92 6.28 -2.19 9.73
CA ASP A 92 5.70 -1.10 10.53
C ASP A 92 5.06 0.02 9.69
N GLY A 93 5.33 0.03 8.38
CA GLY A 93 4.87 1.09 7.49
C GLY A 93 5.73 2.33 7.59
N ASP A 94 5.10 3.50 7.75
CA ASP A 94 5.77 4.80 7.88
C ASP A 94 4.89 5.84 8.59
N TRP A 95 5.53 6.92 9.09
CA TRP A 95 4.84 8.05 9.73
C TRP A 95 4.41 9.15 8.76
N VAL A 96 4.83 9.13 7.50
CA VAL A 96 4.61 10.23 6.55
C VAL A 96 3.33 10.02 5.75
N GLU A 97 3.15 8.82 5.18
CA GLU A 97 2.03 8.50 4.30
C GLU A 97 0.95 7.68 5.02
N ASN A 98 1.37 6.63 5.74
CA ASN A 98 0.45 5.70 6.38
C ASN A 98 0.13 6.06 7.83
N CYS A 99 1.01 6.81 8.52
CA CYS A 99 0.91 7.14 9.94
C CYS A 99 0.67 5.89 10.80
N THR A 100 1.48 4.85 10.58
CA THR A 100 1.35 3.56 11.25
C THR A 100 2.51 3.26 12.18
N ALA A 101 2.25 2.41 13.18
CA ALA A 101 3.26 1.85 14.06
C ALA A 101 2.94 0.39 14.35
N LEU A 102 3.97 -0.45 14.39
CA LEU A 102 3.86 -1.82 14.87
C LEU A 102 4.00 -1.82 16.39
N VAL A 103 3.08 -2.47 17.07
CA VAL A 103 3.04 -2.55 18.54
C VAL A 103 2.99 -4.00 18.99
N GLU A 104 3.79 -4.34 20.01
CA GLU A 104 3.68 -5.59 20.74
C GLU A 104 2.82 -5.37 21.99
N ASN A 105 1.76 -6.14 22.14
CA ASN A 105 0.88 -6.13 23.29
C ASN A 105 1.48 -6.92 24.48
N HIS A 106 0.95 -6.73 25.68
CA HIS A 106 1.40 -7.43 26.88
C HIS A 106 1.25 -8.97 26.83
N ASP A 107 0.39 -9.48 25.97
CA ASP A 107 0.18 -10.91 25.72
C ASP A 107 1.13 -11.47 24.64
N GLY A 108 2.01 -10.63 24.07
CA GLY A 108 2.93 -11.00 23.01
C GLY A 108 2.34 -10.98 21.60
N SER A 109 1.10 -10.56 21.43
CA SER A 109 0.50 -10.35 20.11
C SER A 109 1.00 -9.05 19.48
N PHE A 110 1.10 -9.04 18.14
CA PHE A 110 1.49 -7.85 17.39
C PHE A 110 0.29 -7.27 16.65
N GLU A 111 0.21 -5.94 16.60
CA GLU A 111 -0.79 -5.22 15.83
C GLU A 111 -0.22 -3.98 15.14
N ILE A 112 -0.88 -3.54 14.07
CA ILE A 112 -0.56 -2.27 13.39
C ILE A 112 -1.57 -1.22 13.86
N LEU A 113 -1.06 -0.23 14.60
CA LEU A 113 -1.83 0.96 14.95
C LEU A 113 -1.79 1.96 13.80
N ASN A 114 -2.96 2.47 13.42
CA ASN A 114 -3.09 3.56 12.46
C ASN A 114 -3.53 4.83 13.19
N TYR A 115 -2.64 5.81 13.28
CA TYR A 115 -2.87 7.05 14.02
C TYR A 115 -3.93 7.94 13.36
N SER A 116 -4.06 7.94 12.05
CA SER A 116 -5.07 8.74 11.35
C SER A 116 -6.50 8.34 11.74
N ASN A 117 -6.75 7.04 11.86
CA ASN A 117 -8.05 6.52 12.30
C ASN A 117 -8.35 6.84 13.78
N HIS A 118 -7.31 6.86 14.64
CA HIS A 118 -7.47 7.24 16.05
C HIS A 118 -7.84 8.73 16.22
N HIS A 119 -7.29 9.60 15.40
CA HIS A 119 -7.58 11.04 15.48
C HIS A 119 -9.01 11.35 15.03
N GLU A 120 -9.52 10.71 13.99
CA GLU A 120 -10.91 10.88 13.56
C GLU A 120 -11.92 10.37 14.60
N ASN A 121 -11.66 9.22 15.21
CA ASN A 121 -12.52 8.67 16.26
C ASN A 121 -12.53 9.56 17.52
N SER A 122 -11.39 10.11 17.91
CA SER A 122 -11.32 11.02 19.07
C SER A 122 -12.03 12.35 18.83
N LEU A 123 -12.03 12.87 17.62
CA LEU A 123 -12.76 14.07 17.23
C LEU A 123 -14.28 13.84 17.15
N SER A 124 -14.70 12.66 16.70
CA SER A 124 -16.12 12.29 16.64
C SER A 124 -16.71 12.14 18.05
N HIS A 125 -15.99 11.52 19.00
CA HIS A 125 -16.40 11.43 20.40
C HIS A 125 -16.53 12.80 21.06
N ARG A 126 -15.55 13.70 20.89
CA ARG A 126 -15.63 15.07 21.43
C ARG A 126 -16.78 15.90 20.84
N ARG A 127 -17.16 15.67 19.57
CA ARG A 127 -18.31 16.31 18.94
C ARG A 127 -19.63 15.84 19.53
N MET A 128 -19.76 14.57 19.88
CA MET A 128 -20.97 14.02 20.51
C MET A 128 -21.15 14.52 21.96
N GLU A 129 -20.05 14.69 22.71
CA GLU A 129 -20.10 15.23 24.07
C GLU A 129 -20.40 16.74 24.12
N ALA A 130 -20.05 17.49 23.08
CA ALA A 130 -20.32 18.94 23.01
C ALA A 130 -21.76 19.30 22.56
N THR A 131 -22.57 18.31 22.17
CA THR A 131 -23.95 18.50 21.67
C THR A 131 -25.00 18.03 22.69
N ASN A 132 -24.63 17.58 23.87
CA ASN A 132 -25.48 17.27 25.02
C ASN A 132 -25.31 18.33 26.09
#